data_c1ccecffee6685128b42e1ff6dab5f9c
#
_entry.id   c1ccecffee6685128b42e1ff6dab5f9c
#
_cell.length_a   1.000
_cell.length_b   1.000
_cell.length_c   1.000
_cell.angle_alpha   90.00
_cell.angle_beta   90.00
_cell.angle_gamma   90.00
#
_symmetry.space_group_name_H-M   'P 1'
#
loop_
_entity.id
_entity.type
_entity.pdbx_description
1 polymer ?
#
loop_
_entity_poly.entity_id
_entity_poly.type
_entity_poly.pdbx_seq_one_letter_code
_entity_poly.pdbx_strand_id
1 'polypeptide(L)'
;VARTIEGFVGTALDEAKISPLHRRVIALIAAGYFFDVIDFTIFGSLVPYIISSKFASAPEAGLVGAATVFGMFVGTAGQGQLSDRFGRRFIYQFNLLLFGIFTILGAFAPSVVSLIVCRFIAGLGLGAEQPLAFAYAGEYSPKNIRGRILALVHFIGGACVWPIGTALVLLFGTTLFAGNPDYAWRGVWLLIGVGALIVWVFRFTLPESPRYLATHGRSREALDVLGRLGISPPPLSSLSTDVASDTKSDPFAVVFKMFPTRVIAGMICFTAFFGVAIGLTTWLPNIMNEKGFTITKSLQYTLAMNFAVPCASLFMMYALDKFGRKITSACAFVGAGVMAIVFANAGTPMELMVAGFVMIFFVQVAGNSMQIFASEVFPTNARASGFGWASGVGRLATAFILPSILLIQQTYSLTTVFVCLALLLLIAAASVTQLGPEAKQKGLDEIAPPTRSLVYADNSFWLQFSGAVAVLVSASWWLYFYLAAKEIYNTLPCIFWTTARCDALVTAAQRSGKFAFQPYLTWFGIALIAVGLVMSTRRPAAKSS
;
A
#
# COMPACT_ATOMS: atom_id res chain seq x y z
N VAL A 1 30.06 28.39 10.82
CA VAL A 1 29.88 27.25 9.93
C VAL A 1 28.74 27.62 8.98
N ALA A 2 29.01 27.75 7.66
CA ALA A 2 27.98 28.04 6.67
C ALA A 2 26.93 26.91 6.71
N ARG A 3 25.64 27.27 6.85
CA ARG A 3 24.56 26.27 6.80
C ARG A 3 24.47 25.70 5.39
N THR A 4 24.44 24.39 5.28
CA THR A 4 24.15 23.75 3.98
C THR A 4 22.72 24.10 3.54
N ILE A 5 22.47 24.21 2.24
CA ILE A 5 21.15 24.51 1.72
C ILE A 5 20.10 23.48 2.15
N GLU A 6 20.46 22.21 2.18
CA GLU A 6 19.60 21.11 2.66
C GLU A 6 19.17 21.31 4.12
N GLY A 7 20.13 21.60 5.00
CA GLY A 7 19.85 21.85 6.41
C GLY A 7 19.01 23.10 6.63
N PHE A 8 19.22 24.15 5.82
CA PHE A 8 18.40 25.36 5.89
C PHE A 8 16.95 25.06 5.45
N VAL A 9 16.76 24.43 4.28
CA VAL A 9 15.43 24.07 3.74
C VAL A 9 14.69 23.15 4.71
N GLY A 10 15.39 22.16 5.28
CA GLY A 10 14.85 21.24 6.28
C GLY A 10 14.30 21.97 7.50
N THR A 11 15.13 22.80 8.13
CA THR A 11 14.74 23.57 9.33
C THR A 11 13.62 24.58 9.01
N ALA A 12 13.72 25.30 7.88
CA ALA A 12 12.74 26.29 7.46
C ALA A 12 11.35 25.68 7.26
N LEU A 13 11.25 24.48 6.67
CA LEU A 13 9.98 23.77 6.51
C LEU A 13 9.46 23.21 7.84
N ASP A 14 10.33 22.69 8.69
CA ASP A 14 9.94 22.12 9.98
C ASP A 14 9.36 23.19 10.93
N GLU A 15 9.81 24.45 10.82
CA GLU A 15 9.36 25.59 11.62
C GLU A 15 8.33 26.48 10.91
N ALA A 16 7.95 26.13 9.66
CA ALA A 16 7.05 26.92 8.85
C ALA A 16 5.66 27.08 9.49
N LYS A 17 5.03 28.24 9.22
CA LYS A 17 3.59 28.44 9.49
C LYS A 17 2.78 27.98 8.28
N ILE A 18 1.56 27.49 8.52
CA ILE A 18 0.66 27.06 7.43
C ILE A 18 0.26 28.24 6.56
N SER A 19 0.69 28.22 5.31
CA SER A 19 0.37 29.22 4.29
C SER A 19 -0.77 28.76 3.36
N PRO A 20 -1.35 29.63 2.52
CA PRO A 20 -2.33 29.24 1.50
C PRO A 20 -1.79 28.18 0.54
N LEU A 21 -0.49 28.23 0.20
CA LEU A 21 0.14 27.20 -0.65
C LEU A 21 0.17 25.83 0.04
N HIS A 22 0.49 25.75 1.34
CA HIS A 22 0.40 24.51 2.11
C HIS A 22 -1.01 23.90 2.01
N ARG A 23 -2.06 24.70 2.25
CA ARG A 23 -3.45 24.23 2.19
C ARG A 23 -3.80 23.70 0.79
N ARG A 24 -3.38 24.39 -0.27
CA ARG A 24 -3.60 23.95 -1.65
C ARG A 24 -2.88 22.65 -1.97
N VAL A 25 -1.62 22.52 -1.58
CA VAL A 25 -0.83 21.29 -1.76
C VAL A 25 -1.49 20.12 -1.04
N ILE A 26 -1.84 20.28 0.24
CA ILE A 26 -2.48 19.24 1.05
C ILE A 26 -3.84 18.85 0.46
N ALA A 27 -4.66 19.81 0.02
CA ALA A 27 -5.97 19.53 -0.58
C ALA A 27 -5.86 18.74 -1.89
N LEU A 28 -4.92 19.09 -2.77
CA LEU A 28 -4.71 18.38 -4.04
C LEU A 28 -4.11 16.99 -3.84
N ILE A 29 -3.28 16.80 -2.80
CA ILE A 29 -2.78 15.49 -2.41
C ILE A 29 -3.94 14.63 -1.90
N ALA A 30 -4.76 15.15 -0.98
CA ALA A 30 -5.90 14.43 -0.42
C ALA A 30 -6.94 14.07 -1.50
N ALA A 31 -7.19 14.97 -2.46
CA ALA A 31 -8.13 14.72 -3.56
C ALA A 31 -7.68 13.58 -4.49
N GLY A 32 -6.41 13.48 -4.82
CA GLY A 32 -5.94 12.36 -5.63
C GLY A 32 -5.94 11.05 -4.86
N TYR A 33 -5.53 11.09 -3.59
CA TYR A 33 -5.59 9.92 -2.72
C TYR A 33 -7.05 9.43 -2.53
N PHE A 34 -8.03 10.34 -2.57
CA PHE A 34 -9.46 9.99 -2.56
C PHE A 34 -9.83 9.10 -3.76
N PHE A 35 -9.39 9.46 -4.97
CA PHE A 35 -9.71 8.67 -6.17
C PHE A 35 -8.95 7.34 -6.22
N ASP A 36 -7.76 7.25 -5.62
CA ASP A 36 -7.04 5.98 -5.44
C ASP A 36 -7.84 5.02 -4.54
N VAL A 37 -8.20 5.49 -3.36
CA VAL A 37 -8.85 4.63 -2.36
C VAL A 37 -10.27 4.25 -2.77
N ILE A 38 -11.04 5.16 -3.38
CA ILE A 38 -12.42 4.85 -3.78
C ILE A 38 -12.47 3.75 -4.83
N ASP A 39 -11.60 3.79 -5.84
CA ASP A 39 -11.56 2.77 -6.90
C ASP A 39 -11.28 1.37 -6.34
N PHE A 40 -10.35 1.29 -5.41
CA PHE A 40 -10.00 0.04 -4.75
C PHE A 40 -11.13 -0.48 -3.86
N THR A 41 -11.74 0.39 -3.05
CA THR A 41 -12.76 -0.02 -2.06
C THR A 41 -14.08 -0.42 -2.68
N ILE A 42 -14.47 0.19 -3.81
CA ILE A 42 -15.74 -0.13 -4.48
C ILE A 42 -15.68 -1.41 -5.30
N PHE A 43 -14.50 -1.91 -5.68
CA PHE A 43 -14.37 -3.06 -6.57
C PHE A 43 -15.20 -4.26 -6.08
N GLY A 44 -15.07 -4.62 -4.79
CA GLY A 44 -15.86 -5.70 -4.19
C GLY A 44 -17.38 -5.50 -4.30
N SER A 45 -17.84 -4.26 -4.22
CA SER A 45 -19.26 -3.91 -4.37
C SER A 45 -19.73 -3.92 -5.83
N LEU A 46 -18.82 -3.75 -6.79
CA LEU A 46 -19.12 -3.81 -8.24
C LEU A 46 -19.16 -5.22 -8.81
N VAL A 47 -18.44 -6.18 -8.20
CA VAL A 47 -18.38 -7.58 -8.66
C VAL A 47 -19.75 -8.21 -8.88
N PRO A 48 -20.77 -8.08 -7.98
CA PRO A 48 -22.11 -8.61 -8.23
C PRO A 48 -22.77 -8.03 -9.49
N TYR A 49 -22.54 -6.76 -9.80
CA TYR A 49 -23.08 -6.11 -11.01
C TYR A 49 -22.37 -6.60 -12.28
N ILE A 50 -21.05 -6.80 -12.24
CA ILE A 50 -20.27 -7.36 -13.34
C ILE A 50 -20.73 -8.79 -13.68
N ILE A 51 -20.99 -9.61 -12.65
CA ILE A 51 -21.47 -10.99 -12.83
C ILE A 51 -22.93 -11.00 -13.33
N SER A 52 -23.81 -10.19 -12.72
CA SER A 52 -25.23 -10.15 -13.11
C SER A 52 -25.45 -9.57 -14.50
N SER A 53 -24.56 -8.72 -15.01
CA SER A 53 -24.56 -8.25 -16.39
C SER A 53 -24.13 -9.31 -17.41
N LYS A 54 -23.67 -10.48 -16.95
CA LYS A 54 -23.09 -11.57 -17.78
C LYS A 54 -21.83 -11.14 -18.56
N PHE A 55 -21.18 -10.05 -18.15
CA PHE A 55 -19.94 -9.60 -18.75
C PHE A 55 -18.77 -10.49 -18.34
N ALA A 56 -18.71 -10.93 -17.08
CA ALA A 56 -17.69 -11.84 -16.56
C ALA A 56 -18.31 -12.88 -15.61
N SER A 57 -17.75 -14.08 -15.61
CA SER A 57 -18.00 -15.09 -14.59
C SER A 57 -17.33 -14.72 -13.24
N ALA A 58 -17.73 -15.35 -12.15
CA ALA A 58 -17.13 -15.10 -10.85
C ALA A 58 -15.60 -15.33 -10.81
N PRO A 59 -15.03 -16.41 -11.42
CA PRO A 59 -13.57 -16.57 -11.52
C PRO A 59 -12.90 -15.46 -12.33
N GLU A 60 -13.51 -15.04 -13.45
CA GLU A 60 -12.97 -13.95 -14.28
C GLU A 60 -12.98 -12.60 -13.55
N ALA A 61 -14.05 -12.29 -12.81
CA ALA A 61 -14.11 -11.11 -11.95
C ALA A 61 -13.00 -11.16 -10.87
N GLY A 62 -12.73 -12.34 -10.33
CA GLY A 62 -11.59 -12.57 -9.44
C GLY A 62 -10.24 -12.24 -10.10
N LEU A 63 -10.04 -12.63 -11.36
CA LEU A 63 -8.83 -12.29 -12.13
C LEU A 63 -8.69 -10.79 -12.38
N VAL A 64 -9.79 -10.08 -12.65
CA VAL A 64 -9.81 -8.62 -12.77
C VAL A 64 -9.31 -7.95 -11.48
N GLY A 65 -9.80 -8.40 -10.32
CA GLY A 65 -9.33 -7.92 -9.02
C GLY A 65 -7.86 -8.24 -8.76
N ALA A 66 -7.45 -9.49 -9.04
CA ALA A 66 -6.06 -9.92 -8.87
C ALA A 66 -5.10 -9.12 -9.76
N ALA A 67 -5.47 -8.82 -11.00
CA ALA A 67 -4.68 -8.00 -11.92
C ALA A 67 -4.50 -6.58 -11.37
N THR A 68 -5.54 -5.98 -10.78
CA THR A 68 -5.47 -4.66 -10.14
C THR A 68 -4.47 -4.68 -8.98
N VAL A 69 -4.58 -5.65 -8.06
CA VAL A 69 -3.69 -5.76 -6.89
C VAL A 69 -2.24 -6.02 -7.32
N PHE A 70 -2.03 -6.86 -8.33
CA PHE A 70 -0.70 -7.12 -8.88
C PHE A 70 -0.10 -5.86 -9.53
N GLY A 71 -0.91 -5.10 -10.30
CA GLY A 71 -0.53 -3.78 -10.81
C GLY A 71 -0.15 -2.82 -9.68
N MET A 72 -0.94 -2.77 -8.61
CA MET A 72 -0.64 -1.95 -7.43
C MET A 72 0.68 -2.34 -6.76
N PHE A 73 1.00 -3.62 -6.65
CA PHE A 73 2.30 -4.07 -6.13
C PHE A 73 3.45 -3.55 -6.98
N VAL A 74 3.40 -3.79 -8.30
CA VAL A 74 4.45 -3.34 -9.24
C VAL A 74 4.57 -1.81 -9.23
N GLY A 75 3.44 -1.10 -9.23
CA GLY A 75 3.39 0.35 -9.15
C GLY A 75 4.00 0.88 -7.86
N THR A 76 3.61 0.34 -6.72
CA THR A 76 4.10 0.77 -5.40
C THR A 76 5.62 0.58 -5.27
N ALA A 77 6.13 -0.57 -5.68
CA ALA A 77 7.55 -0.88 -5.59
C ALA A 77 8.39 -0.12 -6.63
N GLY A 78 7.93 -0.05 -7.89
CA GLY A 78 8.70 0.54 -8.99
C GLY A 78 8.65 2.07 -9.01
N GLN A 79 7.47 2.65 -8.90
CA GLN A 79 7.30 4.11 -9.05
C GLN A 79 7.79 4.90 -7.84
N GLY A 80 7.87 4.27 -6.65
CA GLY A 80 8.54 4.87 -5.50
C GLY A 80 10.00 5.20 -5.84
N GLN A 81 10.72 4.28 -6.46
CA GLN A 81 12.11 4.51 -6.90
C GLN A 81 12.20 5.58 -8.00
N LEU A 82 11.26 5.55 -8.96
CA LEU A 82 11.21 6.56 -10.01
C LEU A 82 10.94 7.95 -9.43
N SER A 83 10.09 8.07 -8.41
CA SER A 83 9.82 9.32 -7.71
C SER A 83 11.04 9.87 -6.96
N ASP A 84 11.84 9.01 -6.35
CA ASP A 84 13.07 9.40 -5.68
C ASP A 84 14.15 9.87 -6.68
N ARG A 85 14.10 9.40 -7.95
CA ARG A 85 15.02 9.79 -9.02
C ARG A 85 14.57 10.99 -9.85
N PHE A 86 13.29 11.01 -10.27
CA PHE A 86 12.75 11.97 -11.23
C PHE A 86 11.94 13.10 -10.59
N GLY A 87 11.71 13.05 -9.30
CA GLY A 87 10.95 14.04 -8.54
C GLY A 87 9.53 13.59 -8.19
N ARG A 88 9.03 14.18 -7.09
CA ARG A 88 7.70 13.84 -6.55
C ARG A 88 6.59 14.27 -7.50
N ARG A 89 6.70 15.50 -8.02
CA ARG A 89 5.70 16.11 -8.89
C ARG A 89 5.49 15.32 -10.17
N PHE A 90 6.56 14.93 -10.86
CA PHE A 90 6.47 14.26 -12.17
C PHE A 90 5.76 12.91 -12.04
N ILE A 91 6.23 12.06 -11.13
CA ILE A 91 5.64 10.71 -10.95
C ILE A 91 4.22 10.80 -10.41
N TYR A 92 3.96 11.77 -9.52
CA TYR A 92 2.64 12.00 -8.96
C TYR A 92 1.60 12.43 -10.01
N GLN A 93 2.03 13.20 -11.02
CA GLN A 93 1.22 13.55 -12.19
C GLN A 93 0.99 12.33 -13.09
N PHE A 94 2.07 11.60 -13.38
CA PHE A 94 2.01 10.44 -14.27
C PHE A 94 1.08 9.34 -13.74
N ASN A 95 1.11 9.08 -12.44
CA ASN A 95 0.28 8.05 -11.80
C ASN A 95 -1.20 8.32 -11.95
N LEU A 96 -1.64 9.53 -11.62
CA LEU A 96 -3.06 9.87 -11.67
C LEU A 96 -3.58 9.93 -13.11
N LEU A 97 -2.75 10.35 -14.07
CA LEU A 97 -3.05 10.30 -15.50
C LEU A 97 -3.25 8.85 -15.96
N LEU A 98 -2.27 7.97 -15.65
CA LEU A 98 -2.30 6.56 -16.00
C LEU A 98 -3.55 5.89 -15.44
N PHE A 99 -3.78 6.07 -14.15
CA PHE A 99 -4.96 5.56 -13.46
C PHE A 99 -6.26 6.06 -14.10
N GLY A 100 -6.42 7.38 -14.27
CA GLY A 100 -7.64 7.97 -14.80
C GLY A 100 -7.98 7.49 -16.22
N ILE A 101 -7.00 7.47 -17.13
CA ILE A 101 -7.18 7.00 -18.50
C ILE A 101 -7.60 5.53 -18.51
N PHE A 102 -6.87 4.65 -17.84
CA PHE A 102 -7.13 3.22 -17.90
C PHE A 102 -8.37 2.78 -17.10
N THR A 103 -8.79 3.57 -16.11
CA THR A 103 -10.10 3.37 -15.46
C THR A 103 -11.25 3.73 -16.41
N ILE A 104 -11.15 4.81 -17.18
CA ILE A 104 -12.14 5.16 -18.23
C ILE A 104 -12.14 4.11 -19.32
N LEU A 105 -10.98 3.70 -19.87
CA LEU A 105 -10.89 2.64 -20.87
C LEU A 105 -11.48 1.32 -20.36
N GLY A 106 -11.27 0.99 -19.08
CA GLY A 106 -11.88 -0.16 -18.43
C GLY A 106 -13.41 -0.09 -18.38
N ALA A 107 -13.99 1.10 -18.18
CA ALA A 107 -15.44 1.29 -18.26
C ALA A 107 -16.02 0.99 -19.65
N PHE A 108 -15.24 1.15 -20.71
CA PHE A 108 -15.63 0.83 -22.09
C PHE A 108 -15.05 -0.51 -22.60
N ALA A 109 -14.48 -1.33 -21.72
CA ALA A 109 -13.89 -2.61 -22.12
C ALA A 109 -14.90 -3.50 -22.85
N PRO A 110 -14.55 -4.01 -24.06
CA PRO A 110 -15.43 -4.89 -24.83
C PRO A 110 -15.35 -6.36 -24.38
N SER A 111 -14.32 -6.75 -23.66
CA SER A 111 -14.09 -8.12 -23.20
C SER A 111 -13.44 -8.15 -21.81
N VAL A 112 -13.54 -9.29 -21.12
CA VAL A 112 -12.90 -9.51 -19.82
C VAL A 112 -11.38 -9.35 -19.91
N VAL A 113 -10.75 -9.82 -20.99
CA VAL A 113 -9.29 -9.70 -21.19
C VAL A 113 -8.89 -8.24 -21.29
N SER A 114 -9.62 -7.42 -22.07
CA SER A 114 -9.34 -5.98 -22.15
C SER A 114 -9.54 -5.29 -20.80
N LEU A 115 -10.53 -5.69 -20.03
CA LEU A 115 -10.74 -5.18 -18.67
C LEU A 115 -9.59 -5.56 -17.74
N ILE A 116 -9.09 -6.80 -17.77
CA ILE A 116 -7.94 -7.27 -16.99
C ILE A 116 -6.71 -6.41 -17.29
N VAL A 117 -6.41 -6.16 -18.58
CA VAL A 117 -5.27 -5.32 -18.98
C VAL A 117 -5.44 -3.89 -18.50
N CYS A 118 -6.63 -3.29 -18.70
CA CYS A 118 -6.90 -1.94 -18.19
C CYS A 118 -6.76 -1.84 -16.67
N ARG A 119 -7.26 -2.81 -15.94
CA ARG A 119 -7.20 -2.85 -14.47
C ARG A 119 -5.78 -3.07 -13.94
N PHE A 120 -4.97 -3.87 -14.63
CA PHE A 120 -3.54 -4.01 -14.31
C PHE A 120 -2.80 -2.68 -14.48
N ILE A 121 -3.00 -1.99 -15.62
CA ILE A 121 -2.32 -0.71 -15.89
C ILE A 121 -2.85 0.40 -14.96
N ALA A 122 -4.16 0.47 -14.72
CA ALA A 122 -4.72 1.37 -13.71
C ALA A 122 -4.10 1.09 -12.32
N GLY A 123 -3.93 -0.19 -11.97
CA GLY A 123 -3.28 -0.63 -10.75
C GLY A 123 -1.85 -0.12 -10.60
N LEU A 124 -1.06 -0.03 -11.69
CA LEU A 124 0.27 0.57 -11.66
C LEU A 124 0.23 2.03 -11.16
N GLY A 125 -0.75 2.82 -11.63
CA GLY A 125 -0.95 4.19 -11.17
C GLY A 125 -1.40 4.25 -9.72
N LEU A 126 -2.41 3.45 -9.35
CA LEU A 126 -2.96 3.39 -7.99
C LEU A 126 -1.90 3.02 -6.94
N GLY A 127 -1.06 2.03 -7.24
CA GLY A 127 -0.11 1.50 -6.25
C GLY A 127 0.84 2.53 -5.68
N ALA A 128 1.32 3.46 -6.48
CA ALA A 128 2.28 4.47 -6.06
C ALA A 128 1.64 5.74 -5.46
N GLU A 129 0.36 5.96 -5.68
CA GLU A 129 -0.33 7.19 -5.24
C GLU A 129 -0.22 7.37 -3.72
N GLN A 130 -0.51 6.33 -2.94
CA GLN A 130 -0.49 6.39 -1.49
C GLN A 130 0.91 6.68 -0.90
N PRO A 131 1.99 5.94 -1.23
CA PRO A 131 3.32 6.25 -0.74
C PRO A 131 3.78 7.66 -1.09
N LEU A 132 3.48 8.10 -2.31
CA LEU A 132 3.82 9.44 -2.78
C LEU A 132 3.03 10.53 -2.07
N ALA A 133 1.72 10.33 -1.86
CA ALA A 133 0.87 11.26 -1.15
C ALA A 133 1.41 11.55 0.25
N PHE A 134 1.73 10.50 1.03
CA PHE A 134 2.27 10.65 2.37
C PHE A 134 3.69 11.22 2.39
N ALA A 135 4.58 10.77 1.48
CA ALA A 135 5.92 11.31 1.37
C ALA A 135 5.89 12.81 1.03
N TYR A 136 5.09 13.19 0.02
CA TYR A 136 4.99 14.56 -0.45
C TYR A 136 4.34 15.48 0.59
N ALA A 137 3.21 15.07 1.18
CA ALA A 137 2.57 15.82 2.26
C ALA A 137 3.48 15.96 3.49
N GLY A 138 4.23 14.92 3.84
CA GLY A 138 5.18 14.92 4.95
C GLY A 138 6.33 15.91 4.74
N GLU A 139 6.82 16.04 3.51
CA GLU A 139 7.90 16.97 3.14
C GLU A 139 7.48 18.45 3.23
N TYR A 140 6.20 18.75 3.04
CA TYR A 140 5.64 20.10 3.20
C TYR A 140 5.15 20.40 4.62
N SER A 141 5.03 19.40 5.48
CA SER A 141 4.38 19.57 6.78
C SER A 141 5.36 20.02 7.87
N PRO A 142 5.02 21.06 8.66
CA PRO A 142 5.78 21.48 9.83
C PRO A 142 5.86 20.34 10.88
N LYS A 143 7.00 20.19 11.55
CA LYS A 143 7.26 19.08 12.48
C LYS A 143 6.22 18.94 13.60
N ASN A 144 5.74 20.07 14.13
CA ASN A 144 4.85 20.09 15.30
C ASN A 144 3.44 19.56 15.01
N ILE A 145 2.97 19.68 13.75
CA ILE A 145 1.60 19.31 13.34
C ILE A 145 1.58 18.32 12.16
N ARG A 146 2.75 17.76 11.79
CA ARG A 146 2.89 16.82 10.65
C ARG A 146 1.94 15.64 10.81
N GLY A 147 1.88 15.04 11.98
CA GLY A 147 0.98 13.91 12.25
C GLY A 147 -0.49 14.26 12.00
N ARG A 148 -0.93 15.45 12.42
CA ARG A 148 -2.30 15.94 12.17
C ARG A 148 -2.57 16.15 10.69
N ILE A 149 -1.63 16.75 9.95
CA ILE A 149 -1.78 17.00 8.51
C ILE A 149 -1.87 15.67 7.76
N LEU A 150 -0.98 14.72 8.04
CA LEU A 150 -1.01 13.41 7.39
C LEU A 150 -2.27 12.61 7.75
N ALA A 151 -2.72 12.70 9.00
CA ALA A 151 -4.01 12.12 9.42
C ALA A 151 -5.20 12.81 8.72
N LEU A 152 -5.15 14.14 8.50
CA LEU A 152 -6.18 14.87 7.74
C LEU A 152 -6.20 14.44 6.26
N VAL A 153 -5.05 14.29 5.62
CA VAL A 153 -4.94 13.75 4.26
C VAL A 153 -5.57 12.36 4.20
N HIS A 154 -5.29 11.50 5.19
CA HIS A 154 -5.91 10.19 5.27
C HIS A 154 -7.41 10.27 5.55
N PHE A 155 -7.87 11.15 6.43
CA PHE A 155 -9.30 11.32 6.72
C PHE A 155 -10.10 11.68 5.48
N ILE A 156 -9.64 12.67 4.71
CA ILE A 156 -10.33 13.15 3.50
C ILE A 156 -10.17 12.12 2.37
N GLY A 157 -8.94 11.70 2.09
CA GLY A 157 -8.60 10.88 0.93
C GLY A 157 -8.76 9.38 1.13
N GLY A 158 -8.80 8.89 2.37
CA GLY A 158 -8.86 7.47 2.66
C GLY A 158 -10.09 7.05 3.46
N ALA A 159 -10.36 7.72 4.58
CA ALA A 159 -11.35 7.24 5.54
C ALA A 159 -12.80 7.51 5.13
N CYS A 160 -13.08 8.73 4.64
CA CYS A 160 -14.44 9.10 4.19
C CYS A 160 -14.87 8.37 2.91
N VAL A 161 -13.93 7.77 2.22
CA VAL A 161 -14.16 7.06 0.95
C VAL A 161 -15.01 5.80 1.14
N TRP A 162 -14.85 5.08 2.25
CA TRP A 162 -15.55 3.81 2.49
C TRP A 162 -17.07 3.94 2.47
N PRO A 163 -17.70 4.82 3.26
CA PRO A 163 -19.14 5.04 3.17
C PRO A 163 -19.56 5.69 1.85
N ILE A 164 -18.76 6.63 1.30
CA ILE A 164 -19.07 7.32 0.03
C ILE A 164 -19.05 6.33 -1.14
N GLY A 165 -18.05 5.46 -1.22
CA GLY A 165 -17.94 4.45 -2.28
C GLY A 165 -19.12 3.48 -2.28
N THR A 166 -19.50 2.97 -1.10
CA THR A 166 -20.67 2.09 -0.96
C THR A 166 -21.96 2.80 -1.37
N ALA A 167 -22.14 4.06 -0.94
CA ALA A 167 -23.31 4.86 -1.32
C ALA A 167 -23.35 5.14 -2.83
N LEU A 168 -22.19 5.38 -3.46
CA LEU A 168 -22.08 5.59 -4.91
C LEU A 168 -22.51 4.35 -5.69
N VAL A 169 -22.02 3.17 -5.31
CA VAL A 169 -22.40 1.91 -5.96
C VAL A 169 -23.91 1.64 -5.80
N LEU A 170 -24.46 1.88 -4.61
CA LEU A 170 -25.90 1.77 -4.37
C LEU A 170 -26.69 2.75 -5.25
N LEU A 171 -26.28 4.01 -5.32
CA LEU A 171 -26.95 5.04 -6.15
C LEU A 171 -26.98 4.63 -7.62
N PHE A 172 -25.87 4.16 -8.16
CA PHE A 172 -25.80 3.75 -9.57
C PHE A 172 -26.59 2.46 -9.82
N GLY A 173 -26.47 1.47 -8.94
CA GLY A 173 -27.08 0.15 -9.13
C GLY A 173 -28.58 0.10 -8.84
N THR A 174 -29.09 0.91 -7.92
CA THR A 174 -30.50 0.85 -7.50
C THR A 174 -31.34 2.02 -7.99
N THR A 175 -30.74 3.16 -8.33
CA THR A 175 -31.47 4.38 -8.69
C THR A 175 -31.20 4.82 -10.12
N LEU A 176 -29.96 5.13 -10.48
CA LEU A 176 -29.63 5.70 -11.80
C LEU A 176 -29.74 4.69 -12.93
N PHE A 177 -29.28 3.47 -12.70
CA PHE A 177 -29.28 2.39 -13.68
C PHE A 177 -30.00 1.14 -13.14
N ALA A 178 -31.09 1.35 -12.39
CA ALA A 178 -31.93 0.27 -11.88
C ALA A 178 -32.39 -0.63 -13.02
N GLY A 179 -32.10 -1.94 -12.90
CA GLY A 179 -32.43 -2.92 -13.95
C GLY A 179 -31.39 -3.08 -15.06
N ASN A 180 -30.33 -2.24 -15.11
CA ASN A 180 -29.24 -2.42 -16.07
C ASN A 180 -27.86 -2.50 -15.35
N PRO A 181 -27.48 -3.70 -14.88
CA PRO A 181 -26.25 -3.88 -14.13
C PRO A 181 -24.99 -3.54 -14.93
N ASP A 182 -25.00 -3.66 -16.27
CA ASP A 182 -23.85 -3.32 -17.11
C ASP A 182 -23.55 -1.82 -17.07
N TYR A 183 -24.55 -0.96 -17.21
CA TYR A 183 -24.36 0.48 -17.09
C TYR A 183 -24.04 0.91 -15.66
N ALA A 184 -24.48 0.18 -14.65
CA ALA A 184 -24.21 0.52 -13.26
C ALA A 184 -22.70 0.47 -12.95
N TRP A 185 -22.02 -0.65 -13.21
CA TRP A 185 -20.59 -0.75 -12.92
C TRP A 185 -19.72 0.11 -13.85
N ARG A 186 -20.08 0.21 -15.14
CA ARG A 186 -19.38 1.05 -16.11
C ARG A 186 -19.48 2.53 -15.74
N GLY A 187 -20.67 2.98 -15.36
CA GLY A 187 -20.93 4.36 -14.98
C GLY A 187 -20.15 4.79 -13.73
N VAL A 188 -20.03 3.92 -12.73
CA VAL A 188 -19.22 4.19 -11.54
C VAL A 188 -17.75 4.37 -11.91
N TRP A 189 -17.16 3.46 -12.71
CA TRP A 189 -15.77 3.61 -13.13
C TRP A 189 -15.54 4.81 -14.03
N LEU A 190 -16.48 5.12 -14.92
CA LEU A 190 -16.42 6.32 -15.75
C LEU A 190 -16.37 7.59 -14.88
N LEU A 191 -17.25 7.69 -13.88
CA LEU A 191 -17.28 8.83 -12.95
C LEU A 191 -15.96 8.97 -12.18
N ILE A 192 -15.40 7.86 -11.68
CA ILE A 192 -14.14 7.87 -10.94
C ILE A 192 -12.97 8.27 -11.84
N GLY A 193 -12.88 7.69 -13.04
CA GLY A 193 -11.80 8.02 -13.98
C GLY A 193 -11.84 9.48 -14.43
N VAL A 194 -13.04 10.01 -14.75
CA VAL A 194 -13.20 11.44 -15.09
C VAL A 194 -12.84 12.34 -13.91
N GLY A 195 -13.30 12.01 -12.69
CA GLY A 195 -12.95 12.77 -11.49
C GLY A 195 -11.44 12.78 -11.22
N ALA A 196 -10.77 11.65 -11.42
CA ALA A 196 -9.31 11.57 -11.31
C ALA A 196 -8.60 12.45 -12.33
N LEU A 197 -9.05 12.49 -13.59
CA LEU A 197 -8.47 13.37 -14.62
C LEU A 197 -8.72 14.86 -14.33
N ILE A 198 -9.86 15.21 -13.74
CA ILE A 198 -10.12 16.60 -13.28
C ILE A 198 -9.09 16.98 -12.21
N VAL A 199 -8.87 16.15 -11.20
CA VAL A 199 -7.85 16.39 -10.18
C VAL A 199 -6.46 16.44 -10.79
N TRP A 200 -6.16 15.59 -11.77
CA TRP A 200 -4.89 15.60 -12.50
C TRP A 200 -4.61 16.95 -13.14
N VAL A 201 -5.60 17.58 -13.79
CA VAL A 201 -5.46 18.95 -14.35
C VAL A 201 -5.11 19.96 -13.25
N PHE A 202 -5.80 19.94 -12.12
CA PHE A 202 -5.50 20.85 -11.01
C PHE A 202 -4.11 20.62 -10.40
N ARG A 203 -3.58 19.41 -10.47
CA ARG A 203 -2.23 19.08 -9.97
C ARG A 203 -1.09 19.71 -10.75
N PHE A 204 -1.30 20.22 -11.98
CA PHE A 204 -0.26 20.98 -12.69
C PHE A 204 0.23 22.20 -11.90
N THR A 205 -0.57 22.67 -10.96
CA THR A 205 -0.22 23.81 -10.09
C THR A 205 0.63 23.44 -8.89
N LEU A 206 0.87 22.15 -8.64
CA LEU A 206 1.72 21.69 -7.54
C LEU A 206 3.19 22.02 -7.83
N PRO A 207 3.91 22.68 -6.90
CA PRO A 207 5.35 22.87 -7.01
C PRO A 207 6.09 21.58 -6.64
N GLU A 208 7.33 21.39 -7.07
CA GLU A 208 8.17 20.27 -6.62
C GLU A 208 8.55 20.42 -5.14
N SER A 209 8.85 19.32 -4.46
CA SER A 209 9.27 19.33 -3.06
C SER A 209 10.54 20.16 -2.85
N PRO A 210 10.55 21.18 -1.95
CA PRO A 210 11.75 21.95 -1.65
C PRO A 210 12.90 21.07 -1.10
N ARG A 211 12.57 20.03 -0.31
CA ARG A 211 13.57 19.07 0.22
C ARG A 211 14.20 18.27 -0.92
N TYR A 212 13.38 17.80 -1.85
CA TYR A 212 13.86 17.09 -3.05
C TYR A 212 14.74 18.01 -3.91
N LEU A 213 14.31 19.24 -4.17
CA LEU A 213 15.08 20.21 -4.95
C LEU A 213 16.44 20.52 -4.32
N ALA A 214 16.49 20.69 -3.00
CA ALA A 214 17.72 20.96 -2.26
C ALA A 214 18.71 19.79 -2.36
N THR A 215 18.25 18.55 -2.19
CA THR A 215 19.09 17.35 -2.26
C THR A 215 19.58 17.03 -3.68
N HIS A 216 18.95 17.60 -4.72
CA HIS A 216 19.32 17.39 -6.13
C HIS A 216 20.02 18.60 -6.77
N GLY A 217 20.59 19.52 -5.96
CA GLY A 217 21.35 20.67 -6.46
C GLY A 217 20.53 21.77 -7.11
N ARG A 218 19.18 21.69 -7.12
CA ARG A 218 18.26 22.69 -7.67
C ARG A 218 17.95 23.78 -6.64
N SER A 219 19.02 24.35 -6.08
CA SER A 219 19.00 25.26 -4.94
C SER A 219 18.12 26.51 -5.15
N ARG A 220 18.21 27.13 -6.34
CA ARG A 220 17.41 28.33 -6.66
C ARG A 220 15.91 28.04 -6.63
N GLU A 221 15.51 26.92 -7.21
CA GLU A 221 14.11 26.51 -7.24
C GLU A 221 13.59 26.15 -5.83
N ALA A 222 14.44 25.52 -5.00
CA ALA A 222 14.10 25.24 -3.60
C ALA A 222 13.79 26.52 -2.83
N LEU A 223 14.64 27.56 -2.98
CA LEU A 223 14.43 28.85 -2.33
C LEU A 223 13.21 29.60 -2.88
N ASP A 224 12.93 29.51 -4.20
CA ASP A 224 11.71 30.09 -4.80
C ASP A 224 10.44 29.48 -4.17
N VAL A 225 10.40 28.16 -4.04
CA VAL A 225 9.25 27.48 -3.41
C VAL A 225 9.11 27.89 -1.95
N LEU A 226 10.22 28.04 -1.19
CA LEU A 226 10.17 28.56 0.18
C LEU A 226 9.61 29.99 0.22
N GLY A 227 10.02 30.87 -0.71
CA GLY A 227 9.47 32.22 -0.85
C GLY A 227 7.96 32.21 -1.08
N ARG A 228 7.47 31.32 -1.95
CA ARG A 228 6.02 31.12 -2.19
C ARG A 228 5.27 30.56 -0.98
N LEU A 229 5.97 29.87 -0.07
CA LEU A 229 5.42 29.42 1.22
C LEU A 229 5.35 30.55 2.27
N GLY A 230 5.92 31.74 1.96
CA GLY A 230 6.00 32.87 2.88
C GLY A 230 7.23 32.84 3.81
N ILE A 231 8.23 32.04 3.47
CA ILE A 231 9.50 31.95 4.22
C ILE A 231 10.51 32.81 3.45
N SER A 232 11.11 33.81 4.12
CA SER A 232 12.14 34.65 3.51
C SER A 232 13.47 33.88 3.43
N PRO A 233 13.92 33.44 2.24
CA PRO A 233 15.17 32.73 2.11
C PRO A 233 16.35 33.73 2.19
N PRO A 234 17.48 33.34 2.79
CA PRO A 234 18.71 34.13 2.73
C PRO A 234 19.28 34.13 1.31
N PRO A 235 20.18 35.07 0.97
CA PRO A 235 20.86 35.06 -0.31
C PRO A 235 21.60 33.72 -0.54
N LEU A 236 21.54 33.19 -1.74
CA LEU A 236 22.18 31.92 -2.08
C LEU A 236 23.70 31.92 -1.78
N SER A 237 24.34 33.09 -1.90
CA SER A 237 25.77 33.28 -1.58
C SER A 237 26.14 33.03 -0.10
N SER A 238 25.16 33.08 0.80
CA SER A 238 25.37 32.83 2.24
C SER A 238 25.19 31.36 2.64
N LEU A 239 24.76 30.51 1.72
CA LEU A 239 24.57 29.10 1.93
C LEU A 239 25.66 28.31 1.20
N SER A 240 26.25 27.32 1.84
CA SER A 240 27.12 26.40 1.11
C SER A 240 26.29 25.53 0.18
N THR A 241 26.62 25.63 -1.08
CA THR A 241 26.00 24.79 -2.14
C THR A 241 26.72 23.44 -2.28
N ASP A 242 27.57 23.07 -1.32
CA ASP A 242 28.10 21.74 -1.23
C ASP A 242 26.91 20.77 -1.04
N VAL A 243 26.25 20.50 -2.15
CA VAL A 243 25.38 19.34 -2.30
C VAL A 243 26.32 18.18 -2.02
N ALA A 244 26.08 17.45 -0.96
CA ALA A 244 26.76 16.19 -0.79
C ALA A 244 26.64 15.49 -2.14
N SER A 245 27.76 15.14 -2.77
CA SER A 245 27.89 14.68 -4.16
C SER A 245 27.11 13.39 -4.49
N ASP A 246 26.15 13.05 -3.68
CA ASP A 246 25.43 11.79 -3.54
C ASP A 246 24.09 11.70 -4.28
N THR A 247 23.83 12.59 -5.21
CA THR A 247 22.66 12.52 -6.08
C THR A 247 22.62 11.26 -6.97
N LYS A 248 23.68 10.45 -6.94
CA LYS A 248 23.80 9.21 -7.72
C LYS A 248 23.54 7.92 -6.92
N SER A 249 23.22 8.00 -5.64
CA SER A 249 22.89 6.79 -4.86
C SER A 249 21.61 6.15 -5.40
N ASP A 250 21.62 4.83 -5.56
CA ASP A 250 20.42 4.10 -5.94
C ASP A 250 19.44 4.04 -4.75
N PRO A 251 18.24 4.66 -4.84
CA PRO A 251 17.27 4.69 -3.74
C PRO A 251 16.94 3.30 -3.18
N PHE A 252 16.90 2.29 -4.05
CA PHE A 252 16.67 0.91 -3.67
C PHE A 252 17.81 0.35 -2.81
N ALA A 253 19.07 0.57 -3.24
CA ALA A 253 20.23 0.13 -2.48
C ALA A 253 20.32 0.82 -1.11
N VAL A 254 19.99 2.11 -1.04
CA VAL A 254 19.92 2.86 0.22
C VAL A 254 18.91 2.21 1.18
N VAL A 255 17.71 1.91 0.71
CA VAL A 255 16.64 1.31 1.51
C VAL A 255 17.07 -0.05 2.08
N PHE A 256 17.54 -0.96 1.25
CA PHE A 256 17.81 -2.34 1.65
C PHE A 256 19.18 -2.57 2.31
N LYS A 257 20.19 -1.77 1.98
CA LYS A 257 21.54 -1.90 2.57
C LYS A 257 21.71 -1.08 3.84
N MET A 258 21.12 0.12 3.91
CA MET A 258 21.32 1.02 5.05
C MET A 258 20.19 0.94 6.09
N PHE A 259 18.95 0.61 5.67
CA PHE A 259 17.78 0.59 6.56
C PHE A 259 17.01 -0.73 6.54
N PRO A 260 17.65 -1.91 6.49
CA PRO A 260 16.97 -3.20 6.33
C PRO A 260 15.94 -3.47 7.44
N THR A 261 16.27 -3.13 8.69
CA THR A 261 15.37 -3.33 9.84
C THR A 261 14.08 -2.52 9.72
N ARG A 262 14.17 -1.26 9.23
CA ARG A 262 13.01 -0.39 9.02
C ARG A 262 12.11 -0.91 7.90
N VAL A 263 12.71 -1.43 6.83
CA VAL A 263 11.99 -2.05 5.70
C VAL A 263 11.26 -3.31 6.15
N ILE A 264 11.96 -4.21 6.85
CA ILE A 264 11.38 -5.46 7.35
C ILE A 264 10.23 -5.17 8.32
N ALA A 265 10.41 -4.24 9.26
CA ALA A 265 9.34 -3.81 10.16
C ALA A 265 8.13 -3.29 9.39
N GLY A 266 8.37 -2.44 8.39
CA GLY A 266 7.31 -1.93 7.52
C GLY A 266 6.59 -3.04 6.77
N MET A 267 7.31 -3.98 6.14
CA MET A 267 6.74 -5.12 5.43
C MET A 267 5.83 -5.97 6.33
N ILE A 268 6.27 -6.29 7.54
CA ILE A 268 5.48 -7.06 8.52
C ILE A 268 4.22 -6.29 8.91
N CYS A 269 4.36 -5.01 9.25
CA CYS A 269 3.23 -4.19 9.67
C CYS A 269 2.20 -3.97 8.56
N PHE A 270 2.65 -3.70 7.33
CA PHE A 270 1.73 -3.55 6.19
C PHE A 270 1.07 -4.87 5.78
N THR A 271 1.79 -6.00 5.90
CA THR A 271 1.20 -7.33 5.70
C THR A 271 0.07 -7.59 6.70
N ALA A 272 0.29 -7.29 7.97
CA ALA A 272 -0.74 -7.41 8.99
C ALA A 272 -1.92 -6.46 8.73
N PHE A 273 -1.63 -5.20 8.42
CA PHE A 273 -2.66 -4.20 8.15
C PHE A 273 -3.53 -4.57 6.95
N PHE A 274 -2.94 -4.72 5.77
CA PHE A 274 -3.70 -5.01 4.55
C PHE A 274 -4.35 -6.40 4.60
N GLY A 275 -3.65 -7.41 5.13
CA GLY A 275 -4.18 -8.75 5.27
C GLY A 275 -5.42 -8.81 6.15
N VAL A 276 -5.42 -8.10 7.28
CA VAL A 276 -6.57 -8.04 8.18
C VAL A 276 -7.65 -7.09 7.67
N ALA A 277 -7.30 -5.87 7.26
CA ALA A 277 -8.28 -4.88 6.82
C ALA A 277 -9.06 -5.37 5.58
N ILE A 278 -8.35 -5.83 4.55
CA ILE A 278 -8.97 -6.32 3.32
C ILE A 278 -9.63 -7.69 3.56
N GLY A 279 -8.96 -8.57 4.32
CA GLY A 279 -9.50 -9.89 4.67
C GLY A 279 -10.87 -9.77 5.36
N LEU A 280 -10.97 -8.91 6.36
CA LEU A 280 -12.22 -8.69 7.08
C LEU A 280 -13.30 -8.09 6.17
N THR A 281 -13.01 -7.00 5.48
CA THR A 281 -14.01 -6.32 4.65
C THR A 281 -14.53 -7.18 3.51
N THR A 282 -13.70 -8.06 2.97
CA THR A 282 -14.08 -8.98 1.89
C THR A 282 -14.95 -10.14 2.42
N TRP A 283 -14.59 -10.72 3.58
CA TRP A 283 -15.26 -11.92 4.10
C TRP A 283 -16.34 -11.62 5.13
N LEU A 284 -16.39 -10.42 5.70
CA LEU A 284 -17.35 -10.05 6.74
C LEU A 284 -18.82 -10.33 6.36
N PRO A 285 -19.29 -9.97 5.14
CA PRO A 285 -20.66 -10.32 4.74
C PRO A 285 -20.93 -11.82 4.71
N ASN A 286 -19.97 -12.60 4.25
CA ASN A 286 -20.08 -14.07 4.20
C ASN A 286 -20.09 -14.67 5.60
N ILE A 287 -19.18 -14.22 6.48
CA ILE A 287 -19.10 -14.64 7.88
C ILE A 287 -20.43 -14.37 8.61
N MET A 288 -21.03 -13.22 8.35
CA MET A 288 -22.33 -12.88 8.94
C MET A 288 -23.47 -13.75 8.38
N ASN A 289 -23.42 -14.06 7.08
CA ASN A 289 -24.41 -14.95 6.46
C ASN A 289 -24.32 -16.37 7.04
N GLU A 290 -23.14 -16.91 7.26
CA GLU A 290 -22.93 -18.21 7.93
C GLU A 290 -23.43 -18.22 9.38
N LYS A 291 -23.40 -17.08 10.05
CA LYS A 291 -24.01 -16.89 11.39
C LYS A 291 -25.53 -16.71 11.34
N GLY A 292 -26.17 -16.86 10.17
CA GLY A 292 -27.62 -16.84 10.00
C GLY A 292 -28.23 -15.48 9.67
N PHE A 293 -27.43 -14.47 9.34
CA PHE A 293 -27.95 -13.16 8.91
C PHE A 293 -28.33 -13.16 7.44
N THR A 294 -29.38 -12.44 7.08
CA THR A 294 -29.69 -12.18 5.66
C THR A 294 -28.62 -11.29 5.04
N ILE A 295 -28.42 -11.43 3.72
CA ILE A 295 -27.44 -10.61 2.96
C ILE A 295 -27.65 -9.12 3.20
N THR A 296 -28.90 -8.64 3.20
CA THR A 296 -29.24 -7.23 3.43
C THR A 296 -28.81 -6.75 4.81
N LYS A 297 -29.10 -7.53 5.87
CA LYS A 297 -28.67 -7.22 7.23
C LYS A 297 -27.14 -7.26 7.37
N SER A 298 -26.48 -8.22 6.73
CA SER A 298 -25.01 -8.31 6.70
C SER A 298 -24.37 -7.06 6.12
N LEU A 299 -24.89 -6.54 5.01
CA LEU A 299 -24.41 -5.29 4.40
C LEU A 299 -24.69 -4.05 5.27
N GLN A 300 -25.85 -3.98 5.94
CA GLN A 300 -26.15 -2.89 6.87
C GLN A 300 -25.20 -2.87 8.06
N TYR A 301 -24.91 -4.04 8.67
CA TYR A 301 -23.94 -4.16 9.75
C TYR A 301 -22.52 -3.82 9.30
N THR A 302 -22.11 -4.30 8.11
CA THR A 302 -20.82 -3.96 7.52
C THR A 302 -20.68 -2.46 7.28
N LEU A 303 -21.73 -1.80 6.80
CA LEU A 303 -21.74 -0.33 6.64
C LEU A 303 -21.57 0.37 7.99
N ALA A 304 -22.31 -0.08 9.02
CA ALA A 304 -22.19 0.48 10.38
C ALA A 304 -20.77 0.31 10.94
N MET A 305 -20.17 -0.88 10.77
CA MET A 305 -18.79 -1.13 11.18
C MET A 305 -17.77 -0.27 10.41
N ASN A 306 -18.00 0.02 9.12
CA ASN A 306 -17.10 0.84 8.30
C ASN A 306 -17.06 2.31 8.74
N PHE A 307 -18.03 2.81 9.50
CA PHE A 307 -17.92 4.12 10.14
C PHE A 307 -16.79 4.20 11.19
N ALA A 308 -16.26 3.06 11.64
CA ALA A 308 -15.06 3.03 12.46
C ALA A 308 -13.84 3.66 11.75
N VAL A 309 -13.78 3.62 10.40
CA VAL A 309 -12.64 4.14 9.62
C VAL A 309 -12.48 5.66 9.76
N PRO A 310 -13.50 6.48 9.50
CA PRO A 310 -13.42 7.92 9.77
C PRO A 310 -13.20 8.24 11.26
N CYS A 311 -13.82 7.50 12.19
CA CYS A 311 -13.58 7.68 13.63
C CYS A 311 -12.11 7.42 14.00
N ALA A 312 -11.49 6.36 13.46
CA ALA A 312 -10.08 6.06 13.65
C ALA A 312 -9.16 7.18 13.13
N SER A 313 -9.46 7.73 11.95
CA SER A 313 -8.70 8.84 11.38
C SER A 313 -8.80 10.13 12.21
N LEU A 314 -9.97 10.45 12.74
CA LEU A 314 -10.14 11.60 13.65
C LEU A 314 -9.36 11.39 14.95
N PHE A 315 -9.43 10.21 15.54
CA PHE A 315 -8.64 9.86 16.72
C PHE A 315 -7.14 10.00 16.48
N MET A 316 -6.66 9.59 15.30
CA MET A 316 -5.26 9.68 14.92
C MET A 316 -4.73 11.11 14.87
N MET A 317 -5.54 12.11 14.46
CA MET A 317 -5.12 13.52 14.44
C MET A 317 -4.64 14.00 15.82
N TYR A 318 -5.22 13.44 16.89
CA TYR A 318 -4.82 13.74 18.25
C TYR A 318 -3.72 12.80 18.76
N ALA A 319 -3.89 11.50 18.51
CA ALA A 319 -3.07 10.46 19.12
C ALA A 319 -1.62 10.50 18.63
N LEU A 320 -1.39 10.73 17.33
CA LEU A 320 -0.05 10.73 16.75
C LEU A 320 0.85 11.85 17.27
N ASP A 321 0.29 13.01 17.52
CA ASP A 321 1.07 14.14 18.05
C ASP A 321 1.29 14.02 19.56
N LYS A 322 0.33 13.39 20.29
CA LYS A 322 0.40 13.25 21.75
C LYS A 322 1.23 12.04 22.20
N PHE A 323 1.00 10.86 21.61
CA PHE A 323 1.62 9.59 22.05
C PHE A 323 2.79 9.15 21.17
N GLY A 324 2.93 9.72 19.98
CA GLY A 324 3.92 9.29 18.97
C GLY A 324 3.43 8.14 18.10
N ARG A 325 4.17 7.90 17.00
CA ARG A 325 3.77 6.95 15.96
C ARG A 325 3.95 5.50 16.42
N LYS A 326 5.08 5.23 17.06
CA LYS A 326 5.49 3.90 17.51
C LYS A 326 4.52 3.32 18.54
N ILE A 327 4.24 4.07 19.61
CA ILE A 327 3.35 3.63 20.69
C ILE A 327 1.92 3.49 20.17
N THR A 328 1.43 4.48 19.41
CA THR A 328 0.07 4.45 18.84
C THR A 328 -0.13 3.23 17.96
N SER A 329 0.82 2.92 17.04
CA SER A 329 0.74 1.73 16.17
C SER A 329 0.76 0.43 16.99
N ALA A 330 1.68 0.31 17.95
CA ALA A 330 1.84 -0.91 18.74
C ALA A 330 0.58 -1.20 19.57
N CYS A 331 0.07 -0.21 20.31
CA CYS A 331 -1.15 -0.36 21.11
C CYS A 331 -2.37 -0.68 20.24
N ALA A 332 -2.45 -0.07 19.05
CA ALA A 332 -3.55 -0.32 18.14
C ALA A 332 -3.48 -1.73 17.52
N PHE A 333 -2.30 -2.25 17.15
CA PHE A 333 -2.13 -3.63 16.70
C PHE A 333 -2.52 -4.64 17.79
N VAL A 334 -2.11 -4.41 19.03
CA VAL A 334 -2.52 -5.26 20.18
C VAL A 334 -4.03 -5.19 20.38
N GLY A 335 -4.62 -3.99 20.41
CA GLY A 335 -6.06 -3.80 20.55
C GLY A 335 -6.86 -4.50 19.44
N ALA A 336 -6.40 -4.40 18.19
CA ALA A 336 -6.99 -5.10 17.06
C ALA A 336 -6.93 -6.63 17.23
N GLY A 337 -5.79 -7.17 17.69
CA GLY A 337 -5.62 -8.60 17.96
C GLY A 337 -6.54 -9.12 19.05
N VAL A 338 -6.69 -8.40 20.15
CA VAL A 338 -7.63 -8.73 21.23
C VAL A 338 -9.07 -8.71 20.70
N MET A 339 -9.45 -7.66 19.97
CA MET A 339 -10.81 -7.52 19.43
C MET A 339 -11.13 -8.54 18.34
N ALA A 340 -10.14 -9.04 17.60
CA ALA A 340 -10.31 -10.14 16.66
C ALA A 340 -10.79 -11.42 17.38
N ILE A 341 -10.22 -11.73 18.54
CA ILE A 341 -10.63 -12.88 19.36
C ILE A 341 -12.02 -12.66 19.96
N VAL A 342 -12.32 -11.44 20.44
CA VAL A 342 -13.66 -11.08 20.94
C VAL A 342 -14.70 -11.25 19.83
N PHE A 343 -14.43 -10.75 18.63
CA PHE A 343 -15.31 -10.87 17.46
C PHE A 343 -15.59 -12.33 17.09
N ALA A 344 -14.56 -13.19 17.13
CA ALA A 344 -14.68 -14.62 16.82
C ALA A 344 -15.68 -15.32 17.75
N ASN A 345 -15.74 -14.91 19.01
CA ASN A 345 -16.57 -15.53 20.06
C ASN A 345 -17.92 -14.81 20.27
N ALA A 346 -18.19 -13.74 19.53
CA ALA A 346 -19.44 -12.98 19.65
C ALA A 346 -20.65 -13.84 19.20
N GLY A 347 -21.65 -13.95 20.06
CA GLY A 347 -22.85 -14.78 19.84
C GLY A 347 -24.06 -13.98 19.35
N THR A 348 -24.18 -12.71 19.76
CA THR A 348 -25.33 -11.88 19.39
C THR A 348 -25.00 -10.89 18.26
N PRO A 349 -26.02 -10.46 17.48
CA PRO A 349 -25.82 -9.45 16.42
C PRO A 349 -25.18 -8.15 16.91
N MET A 350 -25.57 -7.72 18.11
CA MET A 350 -25.06 -6.48 18.70
C MET A 350 -23.60 -6.64 19.13
N GLU A 351 -23.22 -7.75 19.72
CA GLU A 351 -21.81 -8.08 20.05
C GLU A 351 -20.95 -8.10 18.80
N LEU A 352 -21.40 -8.76 17.72
CA LEU A 352 -20.71 -8.79 16.45
C LEU A 352 -20.49 -7.39 15.87
N MET A 353 -21.54 -6.55 15.89
CA MET A 353 -21.46 -5.19 15.37
C MET A 353 -20.48 -4.34 16.19
N VAL A 354 -20.57 -4.37 17.52
CA VAL A 354 -19.70 -3.59 18.40
C VAL A 354 -18.26 -4.10 18.35
N ALA A 355 -18.04 -5.40 18.46
CA ALA A 355 -16.70 -5.99 18.38
C ALA A 355 -16.06 -5.73 17.02
N GLY A 356 -16.81 -5.86 15.92
CA GLY A 356 -16.35 -5.55 14.57
C GLY A 356 -16.01 -4.07 14.37
N PHE A 357 -16.85 -3.16 14.87
CA PHE A 357 -16.57 -1.73 14.84
C PHE A 357 -15.26 -1.39 15.57
N VAL A 358 -15.10 -1.87 16.81
CA VAL A 358 -13.91 -1.61 17.62
C VAL A 358 -12.66 -2.26 17.02
N MET A 359 -12.78 -3.47 16.45
CA MET A 359 -11.70 -4.15 15.75
C MET A 359 -11.24 -3.35 14.52
N ILE A 360 -12.17 -2.93 13.65
CA ILE A 360 -11.87 -2.12 12.47
C ILE A 360 -11.23 -0.79 12.90
N PHE A 361 -11.75 -0.16 13.96
CA PHE A 361 -11.17 1.07 14.51
C PHE A 361 -9.68 0.88 14.84
N PHE A 362 -9.33 -0.15 15.61
CA PHE A 362 -7.93 -0.41 15.96
C PHE A 362 -7.07 -0.80 14.77
N VAL A 363 -7.57 -1.63 13.85
CA VAL A 363 -6.87 -1.99 12.60
C VAL A 363 -6.54 -0.74 11.79
N GLN A 364 -7.49 0.18 11.66
CA GLN A 364 -7.28 1.43 10.90
C GLN A 364 -6.32 2.39 11.62
N VAL A 365 -6.41 2.52 12.94
CA VAL A 365 -5.44 3.30 13.72
C VAL A 365 -4.04 2.73 13.54
N ALA A 366 -3.85 1.41 13.65
CA ALA A 366 -2.56 0.76 13.49
C ALA A 366 -1.97 0.96 12.09
N GLY A 367 -2.74 0.62 11.05
CA GLY A 367 -2.28 0.68 9.67
C GLY A 367 -2.00 2.09 9.19
N ASN A 368 -2.89 3.03 9.49
CA ASN A 368 -2.73 4.41 9.06
C ASN A 368 -1.62 5.13 9.82
N SER A 369 -1.45 4.86 11.12
CA SER A 369 -0.30 5.36 11.87
C SER A 369 1.01 4.78 11.34
N MET A 370 1.01 3.52 10.87
CA MET A 370 2.15 2.90 10.22
C MET A 370 2.48 3.51 8.85
N GLN A 371 1.49 3.93 8.08
CA GLN A 371 1.68 4.67 6.82
C GLN A 371 2.39 6.01 7.05
N ILE A 372 1.95 6.76 8.08
CA ILE A 372 2.58 8.01 8.47
C ILE A 372 4.00 7.76 8.97
N PHE A 373 4.20 6.75 9.82
CA PHE A 373 5.50 6.36 10.31
C PHE A 373 6.46 5.98 9.17
N ALA A 374 6.01 5.15 8.21
CA ALA A 374 6.81 4.75 7.06
C ALA A 374 7.22 5.95 6.18
N SER A 375 6.40 7.00 6.10
CA SER A 375 6.75 8.24 5.38
C SER A 375 7.79 9.11 6.09
N GLU A 376 8.08 8.87 7.38
CA GLU A 376 9.01 9.66 8.19
C GLU A 376 10.35 8.95 8.45
N VAL A 377 10.41 7.61 8.39
CA VAL A 377 11.59 6.84 8.85
C VAL A 377 12.67 6.62 7.78
N PHE A 378 12.43 7.01 6.54
CA PHE A 378 13.41 6.90 5.45
C PHE A 378 13.98 8.28 5.07
N PRO A 379 15.25 8.36 4.62
CA PRO A 379 15.84 9.61 4.17
C PRO A 379 15.14 10.14 2.92
N THR A 380 15.20 11.45 2.70
CA THR A 380 14.46 12.11 1.62
C THR A 380 14.75 11.54 0.24
N ASN A 381 16.00 11.14 -0.03
CA ASN A 381 16.43 10.55 -1.31
C ASN A 381 15.96 9.10 -1.55
N ALA A 382 15.40 8.42 -0.55
CA ALA A 382 14.91 7.04 -0.65
C ALA A 382 13.57 6.82 0.06
N ARG A 383 12.86 7.90 0.43
CA ARG A 383 11.63 7.86 1.24
C ARG A 383 10.48 7.15 0.52
N ALA A 384 10.22 7.53 -0.72
CA ALA A 384 9.15 6.93 -1.51
C ALA A 384 9.45 5.47 -1.84
N SER A 385 10.72 5.14 -2.09
CA SER A 385 11.17 3.75 -2.30
C SER A 385 11.00 2.90 -1.04
N GLY A 386 11.42 3.39 0.13
CA GLY A 386 11.30 2.66 1.39
C GLY A 386 9.84 2.38 1.78
N PHE A 387 9.00 3.39 1.71
CA PHE A 387 7.57 3.22 1.93
C PHE A 387 6.94 2.32 0.85
N GLY A 388 7.29 2.55 -0.42
CA GLY A 388 6.78 1.78 -1.55
C GLY A 388 7.04 0.28 -1.41
N TRP A 389 8.26 -0.12 -1.09
CA TRP A 389 8.60 -1.52 -0.87
C TRP A 389 7.90 -2.12 0.35
N ALA A 390 7.88 -1.41 1.48
CA ALA A 390 7.22 -1.88 2.68
C ALA A 390 5.72 -2.12 2.44
N SER A 391 5.01 -1.15 1.84
CA SER A 391 3.58 -1.27 1.57
C SER A 391 3.25 -2.20 0.40
N GLY A 392 4.11 -2.26 -0.62
CA GLY A 392 3.96 -3.14 -1.78
C GLY A 392 3.98 -4.62 -1.38
N VAL A 393 4.95 -5.03 -0.56
CA VAL A 393 5.00 -6.41 -0.04
C VAL A 393 3.77 -6.73 0.80
N GLY A 394 3.29 -5.79 1.62
CA GLY A 394 2.05 -5.97 2.38
C GLY A 394 0.83 -6.23 1.48
N ARG A 395 0.69 -5.50 0.38
CA ARG A 395 -0.38 -5.72 -0.61
C ARG A 395 -0.24 -7.06 -1.32
N LEU A 396 0.97 -7.42 -1.75
CA LEU A 396 1.23 -8.71 -2.37
C LEU A 396 0.88 -9.85 -1.42
N ALA A 397 1.27 -9.78 -0.15
CA ALA A 397 0.96 -10.77 0.87
C ALA A 397 -0.56 -10.95 1.05
N THR A 398 -1.34 -9.88 0.93
CA THR A 398 -2.81 -9.94 1.02
C THR A 398 -3.42 -10.83 -0.06
N ALA A 399 -2.85 -10.87 -1.26
CA ALA A 399 -3.32 -11.77 -2.33
C ALA A 399 -3.25 -13.25 -1.92
N PHE A 400 -2.38 -13.60 -0.97
CA PHE A 400 -2.25 -14.96 -0.42
C PHE A 400 -3.05 -15.15 0.87
N ILE A 401 -3.16 -14.13 1.71
CA ILE A 401 -3.93 -14.18 2.97
C ILE A 401 -5.41 -14.42 2.67
N LEU A 402 -5.98 -13.77 1.65
CA LEU A 402 -7.40 -13.89 1.31
C LEU A 402 -7.87 -15.34 1.05
N PRO A 403 -7.25 -16.12 0.15
CA PRO A 403 -7.61 -17.51 -0.05
C PRO A 403 -7.26 -18.39 1.15
N SER A 404 -6.21 -18.04 1.92
CA SER A 404 -5.84 -18.79 3.15
C SER A 404 -6.90 -18.67 4.23
N ILE A 405 -7.58 -17.53 4.36
CA ILE A 405 -8.70 -17.34 5.29
C ILE A 405 -9.79 -18.38 5.03
N LEU A 406 -10.24 -18.53 3.78
CA LEU A 406 -11.25 -19.53 3.42
C LEU A 406 -10.79 -20.95 3.71
N LEU A 407 -9.55 -21.28 3.35
CA LEU A 407 -9.01 -22.60 3.57
C LEU A 407 -8.99 -22.95 5.06
N ILE A 408 -8.47 -22.06 5.91
CA ILE A 408 -8.39 -22.27 7.35
C ILE A 408 -9.81 -22.41 7.94
N GLN A 409 -10.75 -21.58 7.46
CA GLN A 409 -12.14 -21.63 7.89
C GLN A 409 -12.80 -22.97 7.56
N GLN A 410 -12.60 -23.48 6.33
CA GLN A 410 -13.17 -24.76 5.88
C GLN A 410 -12.50 -25.98 6.53
N THR A 411 -11.19 -25.89 6.81
CA THR A 411 -10.42 -27.03 7.34
C THR A 411 -10.51 -27.14 8.87
N TYR A 412 -10.58 -26.00 9.56
CA TYR A 412 -10.56 -25.93 11.03
C TYR A 412 -11.80 -25.23 11.57
N SER A 413 -11.76 -23.91 11.71
CA SER A 413 -12.88 -23.12 12.21
C SER A 413 -12.67 -21.62 11.95
N LEU A 414 -13.76 -20.87 12.04
CA LEU A 414 -13.73 -19.39 12.00
C LEU A 414 -12.87 -18.82 13.14
N THR A 415 -12.95 -19.41 14.34
CA THR A 415 -12.12 -19.00 15.49
C THR A 415 -10.63 -19.14 15.20
N THR A 416 -10.22 -20.22 14.54
CA THR A 416 -8.81 -20.42 14.14
C THR A 416 -8.32 -19.33 13.18
N VAL A 417 -9.16 -18.88 12.24
CA VAL A 417 -8.85 -17.75 11.36
C VAL A 417 -8.52 -16.50 12.18
N PHE A 418 -9.39 -16.13 13.12
CA PHE A 418 -9.19 -14.94 13.94
C PHE A 418 -7.99 -15.06 14.89
N VAL A 419 -7.68 -16.24 15.38
CA VAL A 419 -6.45 -16.51 16.16
C VAL A 419 -5.21 -16.27 15.28
N CYS A 420 -5.19 -16.77 14.05
CA CYS A 420 -4.07 -16.54 13.12
C CYS A 420 -3.92 -15.04 12.80
N LEU A 421 -5.03 -14.34 12.56
CA LEU A 421 -5.01 -12.89 12.32
C LEU A 421 -4.54 -12.11 13.56
N ALA A 422 -4.97 -12.50 14.76
CA ALA A 422 -4.51 -11.90 16.01
C ALA A 422 -3.00 -12.11 16.22
N LEU A 423 -2.47 -13.30 15.97
CA LEU A 423 -1.03 -13.56 16.01
C LEU A 423 -0.26 -12.69 15.04
N LEU A 424 -0.74 -12.55 13.81
CA LEU A 424 -0.12 -11.68 12.81
C LEU A 424 -0.07 -10.20 13.29
N LEU A 425 -1.15 -9.71 13.92
CA LEU A 425 -1.22 -8.37 14.49
C LEU A 425 -0.26 -8.20 15.68
N LEU A 426 -0.12 -9.21 16.54
CA LEU A 426 0.85 -9.19 17.65
C LEU A 426 2.31 -9.20 17.17
N ILE A 427 2.61 -9.97 16.11
CA ILE A 427 3.93 -9.94 15.45
C ILE A 427 4.22 -8.53 14.90
N ALA A 428 3.23 -7.88 14.29
CA ALA A 428 3.38 -6.50 13.81
C ALA A 428 3.62 -5.52 14.97
N ALA A 429 2.89 -5.65 16.08
CA ALA A 429 3.11 -4.83 17.28
C ALA A 429 4.54 -4.99 17.84
N ALA A 430 5.03 -6.23 17.94
CA ALA A 430 6.40 -6.52 18.36
C ALA A 430 7.43 -5.94 17.38
N SER A 431 7.18 -6.07 16.07
CA SER A 431 8.06 -5.58 15.02
C SER A 431 8.22 -4.05 15.08
N VAL A 432 7.13 -3.28 15.18
CA VAL A 432 7.22 -1.82 15.25
C VAL A 432 7.89 -1.34 16.53
N THR A 433 7.70 -2.06 17.65
CA THR A 433 8.33 -1.68 18.92
C THR A 433 9.83 -1.97 18.98
N GLN A 434 10.29 -3.04 18.35
CA GLN A 434 11.70 -3.45 18.37
C GLN A 434 12.53 -2.81 17.25
N LEU A 435 11.99 -2.72 16.05
CA LEU A 435 12.74 -2.36 14.84
C LEU A 435 12.52 -0.92 14.38
N GLY A 436 11.49 -0.24 14.88
CA GLY A 436 11.15 1.12 14.48
C GLY A 436 11.79 2.20 15.36
N PRO A 437 12.35 3.30 14.80
CA PRO A 437 12.76 4.48 15.58
C PRO A 437 11.55 5.27 16.08
N GLU A 438 11.71 6.11 17.11
CA GLU A 438 10.66 7.06 17.51
C GLU A 438 10.77 8.35 16.68
N ALA A 439 9.66 8.73 16.05
CA ALA A 439 9.58 9.87 15.12
C ALA A 439 8.82 11.08 15.72
N LYS A 440 8.36 11.01 16.99
CA LYS A 440 7.56 12.06 17.61
C LYS A 440 8.30 13.40 17.65
N GLN A 441 7.74 14.43 17.03
CA GLN A 441 8.22 15.82 17.03
C GLN A 441 9.69 16.00 16.63
N LYS A 442 10.26 15.06 15.87
CA LYS A 442 11.61 15.17 15.30
C LYS A 442 11.56 15.66 13.86
N GLY A 443 12.60 16.37 13.44
CA GLY A 443 12.80 16.71 12.03
C GLY A 443 13.05 15.45 11.20
N LEU A 444 12.63 15.46 9.92
CA LEU A 444 12.83 14.28 9.07
C LEU A 444 14.30 13.93 8.90
N ASP A 445 15.18 14.94 8.86
CA ASP A 445 16.62 14.76 8.71
C ASP A 445 17.32 14.31 10.02
N GLU A 446 16.66 14.50 11.17
CA GLU A 446 17.10 13.95 12.45
C GLU A 446 16.77 12.44 12.57
N ILE A 447 15.61 12.03 12.01
CA ILE A 447 15.16 10.63 12.04
C ILE A 447 15.95 9.79 11.05
N ALA A 448 16.18 10.34 9.85
CA ALA A 448 16.87 9.70 8.74
C ALA A 448 17.67 10.75 7.96
N PRO A 449 18.91 11.04 8.37
CA PRO A 449 19.75 11.99 7.67
C PRO A 449 20.00 11.54 6.22
N PRO A 450 20.16 12.48 5.28
CA PRO A 450 20.53 12.16 3.91
C PRO A 450 21.81 11.33 3.87
N THR A 451 21.83 10.31 3.01
CA THR A 451 23.03 9.45 2.87
C THR A 451 24.15 10.23 2.22
N ARG A 452 25.32 10.25 2.87
CA ARG A 452 26.53 10.95 2.37
C ARG A 452 27.48 10.05 1.59
N SER A 453 27.24 8.73 1.56
CA SER A 453 28.07 7.75 0.85
C SER A 453 27.34 7.23 -0.39
N LEU A 454 28.09 7.01 -1.48
CA LEU A 454 27.56 6.38 -2.68
C LEU A 454 27.17 4.92 -2.38
N VAL A 455 25.89 4.62 -2.46
CA VAL A 455 25.34 3.27 -2.25
C VAL A 455 24.72 2.78 -3.55
N TYR A 456 25.33 1.77 -4.14
CA TYR A 456 24.82 1.13 -5.35
C TYR A 456 24.38 -0.30 -5.04
N ALA A 457 23.29 -0.72 -5.67
CA ALA A 457 22.96 -2.12 -5.80
C ALA A 457 23.86 -2.72 -6.89
N ASP A 458 24.74 -3.64 -6.48
CA ASP A 458 25.58 -4.36 -7.43
C ASP A 458 24.81 -5.52 -8.11
N ASN A 459 25.45 -6.12 -9.13
CA ASN A 459 24.83 -7.23 -9.83
C ASN A 459 24.54 -8.42 -8.92
N SER A 460 25.35 -8.64 -7.87
CA SER A 460 25.11 -9.73 -6.92
C SER A 460 23.84 -9.49 -6.09
N PHE A 461 23.61 -8.25 -5.69
CA PHE A 461 22.39 -7.86 -4.96
C PHE A 461 21.14 -8.01 -5.84
N TRP A 462 21.19 -7.56 -7.10
CA TRP A 462 20.06 -7.70 -8.02
C TRP A 462 19.73 -9.15 -8.34
N LEU A 463 20.75 -10.02 -8.47
CA LEU A 463 20.55 -11.46 -8.66
C LEU A 463 19.89 -12.11 -7.44
N GLN A 464 20.35 -11.80 -6.22
CA GLN A 464 19.76 -12.33 -4.99
C GLN A 464 18.32 -11.84 -4.82
N PHE A 465 18.07 -10.55 -5.07
CA PHE A 465 16.74 -9.97 -4.95
C PHE A 465 15.76 -10.56 -5.97
N SER A 466 16.13 -10.60 -7.26
CA SER A 466 15.27 -11.19 -8.30
C SER A 466 15.02 -12.68 -8.06
N GLY A 467 16.03 -13.39 -7.57
CA GLY A 467 15.93 -14.79 -7.15
C GLY A 467 14.95 -14.97 -6.00
N ALA A 468 15.03 -14.13 -4.97
CA ALA A 468 14.09 -14.18 -3.83
C ALA A 468 12.65 -13.89 -4.27
N VAL A 469 12.45 -12.90 -5.15
CA VAL A 469 11.13 -12.60 -5.73
C VAL A 469 10.60 -13.79 -6.53
N ALA A 470 11.43 -14.42 -7.37
CA ALA A 470 11.04 -15.59 -8.16
C ALA A 470 10.64 -16.78 -7.27
N VAL A 471 11.38 -17.03 -6.18
CA VAL A 471 11.04 -18.07 -5.19
C VAL A 471 9.72 -17.75 -4.50
N LEU A 472 9.51 -16.52 -4.05
CA LEU A 472 8.27 -16.09 -3.39
C LEU A 472 7.05 -16.23 -4.32
N VAL A 473 7.17 -15.76 -5.58
CA VAL A 473 6.10 -15.89 -6.58
C VAL A 473 5.80 -17.35 -6.85
N SER A 474 6.83 -18.18 -7.00
CA SER A 474 6.67 -19.61 -7.25
C SER A 474 6.06 -20.35 -6.06
N ALA A 475 6.51 -20.07 -4.83
CA ALA A 475 5.95 -20.65 -3.61
C ALA A 475 4.47 -20.28 -3.43
N SER A 476 4.14 -19.05 -3.74
CA SER A 476 2.78 -18.51 -3.70
C SER A 476 1.87 -19.16 -4.75
N TRP A 477 2.39 -19.31 -5.97
CA TRP A 477 1.71 -20.02 -7.05
C TRP A 477 1.49 -21.49 -6.69
N TRP A 478 2.51 -22.13 -6.10
CA TRP A 478 2.41 -23.50 -5.60
C TRP A 478 1.36 -23.63 -4.50
N LEU A 479 1.33 -22.72 -3.53
CA LEU A 479 0.33 -22.71 -2.47
C LEU A 479 -1.08 -22.59 -3.05
N TYR A 480 -1.30 -21.64 -3.96
CA TYR A 480 -2.57 -21.49 -4.65
C TYR A 480 -2.97 -22.76 -5.39
N PHE A 481 -2.04 -23.36 -6.14
CA PHE A 481 -2.26 -24.58 -6.91
C PHE A 481 -2.56 -25.78 -5.98
N TYR A 482 -1.79 -25.94 -4.91
CA TYR A 482 -1.99 -26.98 -3.90
C TYR A 482 -3.36 -26.85 -3.25
N LEU A 483 -3.77 -25.66 -2.83
CA LEU A 483 -5.07 -25.40 -2.24
C LEU A 483 -6.22 -25.70 -3.22
N ALA A 484 -6.05 -25.32 -4.50
CA ALA A 484 -7.03 -25.60 -5.53
C ALA A 484 -7.12 -27.07 -5.93
N ALA A 485 -6.06 -27.83 -5.77
CA ALA A 485 -5.97 -29.24 -6.13
C ALA A 485 -6.20 -30.20 -4.95
N LYS A 486 -6.16 -29.73 -3.70
CA LYS A 486 -6.28 -30.54 -2.48
C LYS A 486 -7.58 -31.36 -2.42
N GLU A 487 -8.68 -30.81 -2.94
CA GLU A 487 -9.95 -31.53 -3.04
C GLU A 487 -9.89 -32.75 -3.96
N ILE A 488 -8.94 -32.78 -4.91
CA ILE A 488 -8.81 -33.84 -5.91
C ILE A 488 -7.80 -34.88 -5.46
N TYR A 489 -6.78 -34.49 -4.69
CA TYR A 489 -5.66 -35.38 -4.30
C TYR A 489 -5.19 -35.11 -2.87
N ASN A 490 -5.41 -36.03 -1.96
CA ASN A 490 -4.88 -36.04 -0.59
C ASN A 490 -3.36 -36.31 -0.55
N THR A 491 -2.54 -35.54 -1.30
CA THR A 491 -1.14 -35.86 -1.53
C THR A 491 -0.16 -34.75 -1.18
N LEU A 492 1.06 -35.19 -0.84
CA LEU A 492 2.22 -34.41 -0.45
C LEU A 492 2.66 -33.33 -1.47
N PRO A 493 3.29 -32.24 -1.00
CA PRO A 493 3.69 -31.12 -1.84
C PRO A 493 4.73 -31.46 -2.91
N CYS A 494 4.47 -31.01 -4.14
CA CYS A 494 5.35 -31.18 -5.30
C CYS A 494 6.41 -30.05 -5.41
N ILE A 495 6.91 -29.48 -4.32
CA ILE A 495 7.85 -28.37 -4.38
C ILE A 495 9.21 -28.76 -4.95
N PHE A 496 9.69 -29.97 -4.63
CA PHE A 496 11.06 -30.39 -4.90
C PHE A 496 11.21 -31.56 -5.88
N TRP A 497 10.12 -32.24 -6.27
CA TRP A 497 10.19 -33.48 -7.05
C TRP A 497 9.16 -33.52 -8.17
N THR A 498 9.59 -33.85 -9.38
CA THR A 498 8.72 -34.29 -10.48
C THR A 498 8.44 -35.78 -10.31
N THR A 499 7.40 -36.12 -9.62
CA THR A 499 6.95 -37.53 -9.49
C THR A 499 5.73 -37.76 -10.38
N ALA A 500 5.46 -39.00 -10.73
CA ALA A 500 4.26 -39.40 -11.49
C ALA A 500 2.94 -38.87 -10.87
N ARG A 501 2.93 -38.66 -9.54
CA ARG A 501 1.80 -38.02 -8.83
C ARG A 501 1.67 -36.54 -9.11
N CYS A 502 2.79 -35.83 -9.23
CA CYS A 502 2.80 -34.41 -9.61
C CYS A 502 2.35 -34.24 -11.06
N ASP A 503 2.75 -35.14 -11.96
CA ASP A 503 2.29 -35.13 -13.34
C ASP A 503 0.79 -35.40 -13.45
N ALA A 504 0.25 -36.28 -12.62
CA ALA A 504 -1.20 -36.51 -12.52
C ALA A 504 -1.95 -35.27 -11.99
N LEU A 505 -1.39 -34.56 -11.01
CA LEU A 505 -1.92 -33.30 -10.47
C LEU A 505 -1.92 -32.20 -11.54
N VAL A 506 -0.82 -32.06 -12.27
CA VAL A 506 -0.67 -31.09 -13.38
C VAL A 506 -1.71 -31.41 -14.47
N THR A 507 -1.86 -32.67 -14.85
CA THR A 507 -2.83 -33.11 -15.87
C THR A 507 -4.27 -32.87 -15.42
N ALA A 508 -4.60 -33.13 -14.16
CA ALA A 508 -5.92 -32.85 -13.60
C ALA A 508 -6.23 -31.36 -13.54
N ALA A 509 -5.26 -30.52 -13.15
CA ALA A 509 -5.40 -29.07 -13.15
C ALA A 509 -5.56 -28.49 -14.57
N GLN A 510 -4.84 -29.01 -15.56
CA GLN A 510 -5.01 -28.67 -16.97
C GLN A 510 -6.41 -29.03 -17.48
N ARG A 511 -6.92 -30.23 -17.15
CA ARG A 511 -8.30 -30.64 -17.50
C ARG A 511 -9.37 -29.79 -16.82
N SER A 512 -9.09 -29.27 -15.62
CA SER A 512 -10.00 -28.37 -14.89
C SER A 512 -9.92 -26.91 -15.36
N GLY A 513 -9.08 -26.58 -16.37
CA GLY A 513 -8.85 -25.21 -16.84
C GLY A 513 -8.03 -24.34 -15.89
N LYS A 514 -7.40 -24.93 -14.85
CA LYS A 514 -6.54 -24.22 -13.90
C LYS A 514 -5.10 -24.25 -14.39
N PHE A 515 -4.34 -23.15 -14.16
CA PHE A 515 -2.92 -23.07 -14.51
C PHE A 515 -2.10 -24.06 -13.69
N ALA A 516 -1.34 -24.93 -14.37
CA ALA A 516 -0.46 -25.88 -13.73
C ALA A 516 0.74 -25.21 -13.03
N PHE A 517 1.11 -25.71 -11.84
CA PHE A 517 2.33 -25.28 -11.17
C PHE A 517 3.57 -25.76 -11.94
N GLN A 518 4.51 -24.85 -12.14
CA GLN A 518 5.80 -25.12 -12.78
C GLN A 518 6.94 -24.87 -11.77
N PRO A 519 7.65 -25.89 -11.31
CA PRO A 519 8.72 -25.73 -10.30
C PRO A 519 9.96 -24.99 -10.83
N TYR A 520 10.07 -24.82 -12.15
CA TYR A 520 11.23 -24.19 -12.80
C TYR A 520 11.50 -22.77 -12.28
N LEU A 521 10.46 -22.02 -11.98
CA LEU A 521 10.61 -20.66 -11.45
C LEU A 521 11.25 -20.66 -10.06
N THR A 522 10.92 -21.66 -9.22
CA THR A 522 11.56 -21.85 -7.91
C THR A 522 13.04 -22.14 -8.07
N TRP A 523 13.39 -23.11 -8.92
CA TRP A 523 14.78 -23.48 -9.19
C TRP A 523 15.57 -22.37 -9.83
N PHE A 524 14.97 -21.65 -10.76
CA PHE A 524 15.57 -20.45 -11.36
C PHE A 524 15.85 -19.37 -10.31
N GLY A 525 14.91 -19.12 -9.41
CA GLY A 525 15.08 -18.17 -8.32
C GLY A 525 16.20 -18.59 -7.35
N ILE A 526 16.26 -19.86 -6.96
CA ILE A 526 17.33 -20.43 -6.10
C ILE A 526 18.70 -20.28 -6.81
N ALA A 527 18.76 -20.58 -8.09
CA ALA A 527 19.99 -20.43 -8.88
C ALA A 527 20.47 -18.98 -8.91
N LEU A 528 19.57 -18.02 -9.12
CA LEU A 528 19.91 -16.59 -9.09
C LEU A 528 20.45 -16.15 -7.72
N ILE A 529 19.83 -16.62 -6.61
CA ILE A 529 20.32 -16.34 -5.26
C ILE A 529 21.73 -16.92 -5.08
N ALA A 530 21.94 -18.19 -5.47
CA ALA A 530 23.24 -18.86 -5.34
C ALA A 530 24.34 -18.15 -6.14
N VAL A 531 24.07 -17.78 -7.40
CA VAL A 531 25.01 -17.00 -8.23
C VAL A 531 25.31 -15.65 -7.61
N GLY A 532 24.29 -14.93 -7.11
CA GLY A 532 24.48 -13.67 -6.43
C GLY A 532 25.32 -13.78 -5.15
N LEU A 533 25.14 -14.85 -4.36
CA LEU A 533 25.97 -15.15 -3.19
C LEU A 533 27.43 -15.40 -3.58
N VAL A 534 27.67 -16.24 -4.58
CA VAL A 534 29.03 -16.51 -5.08
C VAL A 534 29.71 -15.24 -5.60
N MET A 535 28.99 -14.38 -6.29
CA MET A 535 29.50 -13.08 -6.75
C MET A 535 29.84 -12.14 -5.60
N SER A 536 29.05 -12.15 -4.51
CA SER A 536 29.28 -11.31 -3.33
C SER A 536 30.52 -11.73 -2.54
N THR A 537 30.82 -13.04 -2.48
CA THR A 537 31.99 -13.59 -1.75
C THR A 537 33.32 -13.41 -2.51
N ARG A 538 33.29 -13.25 -3.84
CA ARG A 538 34.50 -13.07 -4.68
C ARG A 538 35.06 -11.65 -4.69
N ARG A 539 34.46 -10.69 -3.98
CA ARG A 539 35.00 -9.34 -3.91
C ARG A 539 36.20 -9.29 -2.96
N PRO A 540 37.37 -8.82 -3.43
CA PRO A 540 38.47 -8.50 -2.54
C PRO A 540 37.99 -7.42 -1.56
N ALA A 541 38.29 -7.61 -0.26
CA ALA A 541 38.03 -6.60 0.75
C ALA A 541 38.60 -5.27 0.26
N ALA A 542 37.74 -4.24 0.13
CA ALA A 542 38.20 -2.91 -0.22
C ALA A 542 39.28 -2.50 0.81
N LYS A 543 40.51 -2.30 0.34
CA LYS A 543 41.58 -1.79 1.17
C LYS A 543 41.11 -0.46 1.75
N SER A 544 40.94 -0.41 3.06
CA SER A 544 40.77 0.83 3.83
C SER A 544 42.02 1.67 3.62
N SER A 545 41.94 2.69 2.81
CA SER A 545 42.91 3.79 2.74
C SER A 545 42.25 5.05 3.25
#